data_8b1846e44e69a5420c4d63e976db378a
#
_entry.id   8b1846e44e69a5420c4d63e976db378a
#
_cell.length_a   1.000
_cell.length_b   1.000
_cell.length_c   1.000
_cell.angle_alpha   90.00
_cell.angle_beta   90.00
_cell.angle_gamma   90.00
#
_symmetry.space_group_name_H-M   'P 1'
#
loop_
_entity.id
_entity.type
_entity.pdbx_description
1 polymer ?
#
loop_
_entity_poly.entity_id
_entity_poly.type
_entity_poly.pdbx_seq_one_letter_code
_entity_poly.pdbx_strand_id
1 'polypeptide(L)'
;MKKWMMIVMLCCGVLMGCSEKTYEPREIVSETDVCKICNMSIVHNAYAGQIALKNGDYEIFDDIGCLMEYIEANGEGEIGAAFIKDAAKNEWIDVFNAVYVYNKDYWTPMNYGVVALDSKEAARAWMTKEGEGQLLAYKDLQDFKWGIHK
;
A
#
# COMPACT_ATOMS: atom_id res chain seq x y z
N MET A 1 -62.66 5.61 -12.06
CA MET A 1 -61.57 6.39 -11.41
C MET A 1 -60.88 5.64 -10.26
N LYS A 2 -61.19 4.39 -10.00
CA LYS A 2 -60.60 3.61 -8.89
C LYS A 2 -59.48 2.63 -9.31
N LYS A 3 -59.19 2.51 -10.60
CA LYS A 3 -58.17 1.53 -11.13
C LYS A 3 -56.83 2.14 -11.49
N TRP A 4 -56.65 3.48 -11.43
CA TRP A 4 -55.38 4.13 -11.76
C TRP A 4 -54.50 4.45 -10.55
N MET A 5 -55.03 4.26 -9.34
CA MET A 5 -54.32 4.59 -8.08
C MET A 5 -53.49 3.42 -7.53
N MET A 6 -53.58 2.23 -8.17
CA MET A 6 -52.83 1.03 -7.73
C MET A 6 -51.51 0.77 -8.48
N ILE A 7 -51.22 1.52 -9.52
CA ILE A 7 -50.00 1.31 -10.34
C ILE A 7 -48.81 2.20 -9.90
N VAL A 8 -49.06 3.25 -9.12
CA VAL A 8 -48.00 4.18 -8.66
C VAL A 8 -47.24 3.69 -7.41
N MET A 9 -47.72 2.62 -6.74
CA MET A 9 -47.14 2.15 -5.47
C MET A 9 -46.13 0.99 -5.64
N LEU A 10 -45.76 0.60 -6.87
CA LEU A 10 -44.86 -0.55 -7.10
C LEU A 10 -43.48 -0.20 -7.69
N CYS A 11 -43.10 1.08 -7.71
CA CYS A 11 -41.79 1.52 -8.20
C CYS A 11 -40.81 2.06 -7.14
N CYS A 12 -41.07 1.84 -5.85
CA CYS A 12 -40.15 2.25 -4.76
C CYS A 12 -39.47 1.04 -4.12
N GLY A 13 -38.81 0.21 -4.90
CA GLY A 13 -38.08 -0.91 -4.33
C GLY A 13 -36.90 -1.28 -5.22
N VAL A 14 -35.74 -1.14 -4.63
CA VAL A 14 -34.43 -1.66 -5.07
C VAL A 14 -33.48 -0.59 -5.60
N LEU A 15 -33.13 0.39 -4.77
CA LEU A 15 -31.80 0.92 -4.74
C LEU A 15 -31.02 0.18 -3.64
N MET A 16 -30.74 -1.11 -3.86
CA MET A 16 -29.67 -1.78 -3.17
C MET A 16 -28.37 -1.21 -3.75
N GLY A 17 -27.92 -0.08 -3.20
CA GLY A 17 -26.56 0.40 -3.41
C GLY A 17 -25.61 -0.66 -2.89
N CYS A 18 -24.88 -1.34 -3.78
CA CYS A 18 -23.64 -2.00 -3.42
C CYS A 18 -22.73 -0.90 -2.83
N SER A 19 -22.66 -0.83 -1.51
CA SER A 19 -21.63 -0.02 -0.84
C SER A 19 -20.31 -0.73 -1.14
N GLU A 20 -19.57 -0.20 -2.10
CA GLU A 20 -18.21 -0.62 -2.38
C GLU A 20 -17.40 -0.32 -1.11
N LYS A 21 -16.82 -1.35 -0.51
CA LYS A 21 -16.07 -1.20 0.73
C LYS A 21 -14.80 -0.39 0.45
N THR A 22 -14.73 0.83 0.97
CA THR A 22 -13.55 1.69 0.86
C THR A 22 -12.57 1.31 1.96
N TYR A 23 -11.32 1.12 1.60
CA TYR A 23 -10.23 0.85 2.52
C TYR A 23 -9.35 2.09 2.63
N GLU A 24 -9.12 2.55 3.86
CA GLU A 24 -8.30 3.72 4.15
C GLU A 24 -7.09 3.30 4.99
N PRO A 25 -5.94 3.97 4.84
CA PRO A 25 -4.80 3.70 5.70
C PRO A 25 -5.08 4.20 7.12
N ARG A 26 -4.66 3.43 8.12
CA ARG A 26 -4.70 3.88 9.51
C ARG A 26 -3.39 4.52 9.95
N GLU A 27 -3.43 5.27 11.01
CA GLU A 27 -2.22 5.78 11.66
C GLU A 27 -1.40 4.63 12.26
N ILE A 28 -0.08 4.72 12.17
CA ILE A 28 0.88 3.80 12.79
C ILE A 28 1.25 4.33 14.16
N VAL A 29 1.12 3.48 15.17
CA VAL A 29 1.50 3.76 16.56
C VAL A 29 2.80 3.02 16.86
N SER A 30 3.93 3.74 16.79
CA SER A 30 5.28 3.15 16.90
C SER A 30 5.52 2.37 18.18
N GLU A 31 4.79 2.68 19.26
CA GLU A 31 4.90 1.99 20.56
C GLU A 31 4.27 0.59 20.57
N THR A 32 3.33 0.33 19.66
CA THR A 32 2.54 -0.92 19.65
C THR A 32 2.59 -1.64 18.31
N ASP A 33 2.80 -0.93 17.21
CA ASP A 33 2.85 -1.53 15.91
C ASP A 33 4.23 -2.14 15.62
N VAL A 34 4.20 -3.40 15.20
CA VAL A 34 5.38 -4.16 14.80
C VAL A 34 5.21 -4.67 13.38
N CYS A 35 6.32 -4.77 12.67
CA CYS A 35 6.34 -5.32 11.32
C CYS A 35 5.92 -6.80 11.34
N LYS A 36 4.99 -7.17 10.49
CA LYS A 36 4.46 -8.54 10.36
C LYS A 36 5.53 -9.56 9.96
N ILE A 37 6.57 -9.13 9.26
CA ILE A 37 7.62 -10.02 8.72
C ILE A 37 8.83 -10.05 9.64
N CYS A 38 9.45 -8.90 9.94
CA CYS A 38 10.69 -8.84 10.70
C CYS A 38 10.49 -8.72 12.23
N ASN A 39 9.25 -8.50 12.70
CA ASN A 39 8.87 -8.31 14.10
C ASN A 39 9.56 -7.13 14.83
N MET A 40 10.09 -6.17 14.08
CA MET A 40 10.65 -4.94 14.63
C MET A 40 9.57 -3.87 14.78
N SER A 41 9.72 -2.98 15.76
CA SER A 41 8.88 -1.79 15.91
C SER A 41 9.06 -0.84 14.72
N ILE A 42 7.97 -0.21 14.29
CA ILE A 42 7.99 0.75 13.18
C ILE A 42 8.55 2.09 13.68
N VAL A 43 9.84 2.28 13.58
CA VAL A 43 10.53 3.49 14.04
C VAL A 43 10.62 4.55 12.95
N HIS A 44 10.72 4.10 11.70
CA HIS A 44 10.94 4.98 10.53
C HIS A 44 9.68 5.08 9.67
N ASN A 45 8.68 5.81 10.16
CA ASN A 45 7.36 5.94 9.53
C ASN A 45 7.40 6.37 8.05
N ALA A 46 8.44 7.08 7.61
CA ALA A 46 8.58 7.53 6.22
C ALA A 46 8.80 6.38 5.21
N TYR A 47 9.05 5.16 5.67
CA TYR A 47 9.25 3.97 4.83
C TYR A 47 8.15 2.92 5.04
N ALA A 48 7.31 3.13 6.04
CA ALA A 48 6.33 2.15 6.48
C ALA A 48 5.29 1.81 5.41
N GLY A 49 4.88 0.54 5.40
CA GLY A 49 3.78 0.05 4.59
C GLY A 49 2.66 -0.54 5.44
N GLN A 50 1.47 -0.64 4.87
CA GLN A 50 0.36 -1.37 5.47
C GLN A 50 -0.56 -1.98 4.43
N ILE A 51 -1.17 -3.09 4.80
CA ILE A 51 -2.21 -3.76 4.01
C ILE A 51 -3.49 -3.75 4.83
N ALA A 52 -4.56 -3.21 4.26
CA ALA A 52 -5.91 -3.36 4.76
C ALA A 52 -6.51 -4.64 4.14
N LEU A 53 -6.83 -5.62 4.95
CA LEU A 53 -7.42 -6.88 4.51
C LEU A 53 -8.94 -6.75 4.30
N LYS A 54 -9.50 -7.60 3.45
CA LYS A 54 -10.94 -7.62 3.16
C LYS A 54 -11.80 -7.88 4.39
N ASN A 55 -11.27 -8.59 5.39
CA ASN A 55 -11.95 -8.83 6.68
C ASN A 55 -11.96 -7.58 7.60
N GLY A 56 -11.14 -6.56 7.30
CA GLY A 56 -11.04 -5.32 8.07
C GLY A 56 -9.81 -5.23 8.97
N ASP A 57 -8.99 -6.27 9.03
CA ASP A 57 -7.72 -6.25 9.76
C ASP A 57 -6.64 -5.49 8.99
N TYR A 58 -5.57 -5.12 9.69
CA TYR A 58 -4.40 -4.45 9.12
C TYR A 58 -3.14 -5.23 9.43
N GLU A 59 -2.28 -5.37 8.42
CA GLU A 59 -0.91 -5.83 8.58
C GLU A 59 0.04 -4.67 8.30
N ILE A 60 1.03 -4.49 9.18
CA ILE A 60 1.96 -3.35 9.16
C ILE A 60 3.36 -3.84 8.81
N PHE A 61 4.09 -3.04 8.07
CA PHE A 61 5.42 -3.36 7.56
C PHE A 61 6.39 -2.21 7.75
N ASP A 62 7.63 -2.53 8.04
CA ASP A 62 8.70 -1.57 8.30
C ASP A 62 9.19 -0.88 7.01
N ASP A 63 9.17 -1.61 5.90
CA ASP A 63 9.43 -1.07 4.56
C ASP A 63 8.75 -1.88 3.45
N ILE A 64 8.95 -1.45 2.20
CA ILE A 64 8.36 -2.10 1.02
C ILE A 64 8.83 -3.56 0.86
N GLY A 65 10.04 -3.90 1.25
CA GLY A 65 10.54 -5.27 1.12
C GLY A 65 9.76 -6.24 2.01
N CYS A 66 9.52 -5.88 3.27
CA CYS A 66 8.68 -6.67 4.17
C CYS A 66 7.24 -6.81 3.65
N LEU A 67 6.68 -5.73 3.08
CA LEU A 67 5.34 -5.78 2.49
C LEU A 67 5.29 -6.73 1.29
N MET A 68 6.28 -6.67 0.40
CA MET A 68 6.35 -7.54 -0.77
C MET A 68 6.57 -9.01 -0.39
N GLU A 69 7.39 -9.29 0.63
CA GLU A 69 7.58 -10.64 1.17
C GLU A 69 6.26 -11.22 1.70
N TYR A 70 5.45 -10.40 2.38
CA TYR A 70 4.11 -10.81 2.81
C TYR A 70 3.20 -11.14 1.63
N ILE A 71 3.18 -10.30 0.59
CA ILE A 71 2.37 -10.52 -0.62
C ILE A 71 2.83 -11.79 -1.36
N GLU A 72 4.14 -12.02 -1.50
CA GLU A 72 4.69 -13.22 -2.12
C GLU A 72 4.24 -14.50 -1.39
N ALA A 73 4.24 -14.46 -0.06
CA ALA A 73 3.86 -15.62 0.76
C ALA A 73 2.35 -15.89 0.81
N ASN A 74 1.50 -14.85 0.78
CA ASN A 74 0.05 -14.97 1.02
C ASN A 74 -0.81 -14.71 -0.24
N GLY A 75 -0.24 -14.12 -1.29
CA GLY A 75 -0.96 -13.68 -2.47
C GLY A 75 -1.78 -12.41 -2.22
N GLU A 76 -2.42 -11.91 -3.27
CA GLU A 76 -3.21 -10.67 -3.24
C GLU A 76 -4.70 -10.90 -2.94
N GLY A 77 -5.14 -12.17 -2.85
CA GLY A 77 -6.57 -12.54 -2.79
C GLY A 77 -7.35 -11.90 -1.65
N GLU A 78 -6.73 -11.74 -0.47
CA GLU A 78 -7.37 -11.18 0.73
C GLU A 78 -7.06 -9.68 0.92
N ILE A 79 -6.29 -9.07 0.02
CA ILE A 79 -5.96 -7.65 0.10
C ILE A 79 -7.16 -6.81 -0.35
N GLY A 80 -7.59 -5.89 0.50
CA GLY A 80 -8.57 -4.86 0.19
C GLY A 80 -7.89 -3.62 -0.42
N ALA A 81 -6.81 -3.16 0.21
CA ALA A 81 -5.91 -2.13 -0.30
C ALA A 81 -4.52 -2.28 0.33
N ALA A 82 -3.49 -1.80 -0.35
CA ALA A 82 -2.12 -1.78 0.16
C ALA A 82 -1.53 -0.37 0.00
N PHE A 83 -0.91 0.12 1.06
CA PHE A 83 -0.38 1.47 1.15
C PHE A 83 1.09 1.44 1.54
N ILE A 84 1.84 2.39 1.00
CA ILE A 84 3.24 2.65 1.34
C ILE A 84 3.44 4.15 1.55
N LYS A 85 4.38 4.56 2.38
CA LYS A 85 4.73 5.97 2.51
C LYS A 85 5.52 6.45 1.32
N ASP A 86 5.12 7.60 0.77
CA ASP A 86 5.94 8.39 -0.15
C ASP A 86 7.16 8.93 0.60
N ALA A 87 8.35 8.55 0.15
CA ALA A 87 9.60 8.88 0.85
C ALA A 87 9.90 10.40 0.88
N ALA A 88 9.36 11.16 -0.07
CA ALA A 88 9.55 12.62 -0.15
C ALA A 88 8.53 13.41 0.67
N LYS A 89 7.27 12.93 0.75
CA LYS A 89 6.14 13.66 1.35
C LYS A 89 5.67 13.07 2.67
N ASN A 90 6.03 11.82 2.97
CA ASN A 90 5.54 11.07 4.11
C ASN A 90 4.00 10.89 4.11
N GLU A 91 3.40 10.87 2.93
CA GLU A 91 1.98 10.62 2.69
C GLU A 91 1.75 9.16 2.30
N TRP A 92 0.54 8.63 2.55
CA TRP A 92 0.16 7.30 2.09
C TRP A 92 -0.15 7.32 0.60
N ILE A 93 0.46 6.41 -0.15
CA ILE A 93 0.20 6.18 -1.57
C ILE A 93 -0.12 4.71 -1.81
N ASP A 94 -0.83 4.42 -2.89
CA ASP A 94 -1.21 3.06 -3.27
C ASP A 94 0.00 2.27 -3.77
N VAL A 95 0.25 1.10 -3.18
CA VAL A 95 1.39 0.22 -3.50
C VAL A 95 1.40 -0.20 -4.96
N PHE A 96 0.23 -0.48 -5.53
CA PHE A 96 0.13 -1.03 -6.88
C PHE A 96 0.37 0.02 -7.97
N ASN A 97 0.18 1.31 -7.64
CA ASN A 97 0.32 2.44 -8.55
C ASN A 97 1.55 3.32 -8.28
N ALA A 98 2.24 3.11 -7.17
CA ALA A 98 3.45 3.84 -6.82
C ALA A 98 4.58 3.63 -7.85
N VAL A 99 5.47 4.61 -7.92
CA VAL A 99 6.74 4.51 -8.64
C VAL A 99 7.84 4.25 -7.62
N TYR A 100 8.67 3.28 -7.88
CA TYR A 100 9.76 2.91 -6.98
C TYR A 100 11.11 3.31 -7.57
N VAL A 101 12.06 3.62 -6.69
CA VAL A 101 13.44 3.86 -7.07
C VAL A 101 14.34 2.94 -6.24
N TYR A 102 15.16 2.17 -6.93
CA TYR A 102 16.17 1.33 -6.31
C TYR A 102 17.56 1.92 -6.48
N ASN A 103 18.29 2.01 -5.39
CA ASN A 103 19.73 2.18 -5.37
C ASN A 103 20.29 1.45 -4.15
N LYS A 104 21.31 0.62 -4.34
CA LYS A 104 21.96 -0.14 -3.26
C LYS A 104 22.50 0.73 -2.11
N ASP A 105 22.73 2.01 -2.36
CA ASP A 105 23.27 2.96 -1.40
C ASP A 105 22.17 3.81 -0.72
N TYR A 106 20.89 3.65 -1.10
CA TYR A 106 19.78 4.26 -0.38
C TYR A 106 19.59 3.55 0.95
N TRP A 107 19.58 4.34 2.00
CA TRP A 107 19.24 3.80 3.31
C TRP A 107 17.74 3.52 3.42
N THR A 108 17.38 2.33 3.84
CA THR A 108 16.00 1.94 4.19
C THR A 108 16.07 1.05 5.45
N PRO A 109 14.98 0.92 6.24
CA PRO A 109 15.00 0.17 7.50
C PRO A 109 15.58 -1.23 7.38
N MET A 110 15.23 -1.96 6.32
CA MET A 110 15.72 -3.32 6.05
C MET A 110 16.89 -3.37 5.07
N ASN A 111 17.44 -2.20 4.70
CA ASN A 111 18.56 -2.07 3.78
C ASN A 111 18.32 -2.63 2.36
N TYR A 112 17.07 -2.64 1.91
CA TYR A 112 16.74 -3.06 0.54
C TYR A 112 17.06 -2.01 -0.51
N GLY A 113 17.18 -0.74 -0.12
CA GLY A 113 17.51 0.36 -1.02
C GLY A 113 16.38 0.75 -1.98
N VAL A 114 15.14 0.37 -1.69
CA VAL A 114 13.96 0.69 -2.50
C VAL A 114 13.08 1.68 -1.75
N VAL A 115 12.75 2.79 -2.41
CA VAL A 115 11.84 3.82 -1.90
C VAL A 115 10.64 3.98 -2.84
N ALA A 116 9.51 4.39 -2.28
CA ALA A 116 8.28 4.62 -3.03
C ALA A 116 8.02 6.13 -3.20
N LEU A 117 7.56 6.53 -4.36
CA LEU A 117 7.17 7.90 -4.72
C LEU A 117 5.82 7.87 -5.44
N ASP A 118 5.07 8.96 -5.36
CA ASP A 118 3.72 9.08 -5.94
C ASP A 118 3.72 9.22 -7.47
N SER A 119 4.83 9.62 -8.07
CA SER A 119 4.93 9.90 -9.49
C SER A 119 6.35 9.73 -10.04
N LYS A 120 6.45 9.62 -11.37
CA LYS A 120 7.77 9.60 -12.04
C LYS A 120 8.52 10.92 -11.88
N GLU A 121 7.82 12.04 -11.81
CA GLU A 121 8.38 13.36 -11.58
C GLU A 121 9.00 13.44 -10.18
N ALA A 122 8.29 12.96 -9.16
CA ALA A 122 8.80 12.87 -7.79
C ALA A 122 10.01 11.93 -7.71
N ALA A 123 9.96 10.79 -8.41
CA ALA A 123 11.07 9.84 -8.47
C ALA A 123 12.33 10.46 -9.10
N ARG A 124 12.20 11.23 -10.18
CA ARG A 124 13.32 11.96 -10.78
C ARG A 124 13.88 13.05 -9.86
N ALA A 125 13.02 13.79 -9.18
CA ALA A 125 13.42 14.80 -8.21
C ALA A 125 14.15 14.15 -7.02
N TRP A 126 13.69 13.00 -6.55
CA TRP A 126 14.34 12.18 -5.52
C TRP A 126 15.77 11.78 -5.97
N MET A 127 15.89 11.19 -7.15
CA MET A 127 17.19 10.77 -7.70
C MET A 127 18.16 11.94 -7.87
N THR A 128 17.67 13.13 -8.24
CA THR A 128 18.51 14.34 -8.35
C THR A 128 19.08 14.74 -7.00
N LYS A 129 18.34 14.53 -5.91
CA LYS A 129 18.72 14.93 -4.54
C LYS A 129 19.52 13.86 -3.81
N GLU A 130 19.09 12.61 -3.90
CA GLU A 130 19.59 11.50 -3.08
C GLU A 130 20.57 10.57 -3.85
N GLY A 131 20.69 10.77 -5.16
CA GLY A 131 21.56 9.99 -6.05
C GLY A 131 20.78 9.18 -7.08
N GLU A 132 21.45 8.86 -8.18
CA GLU A 132 20.86 8.08 -9.28
C GLU A 132 20.36 6.72 -8.80
N GLY A 133 19.29 6.24 -9.46
CA GLY A 133 18.69 4.95 -9.12
C GLY A 133 17.96 4.34 -10.32
N GLN A 134 17.51 3.10 -10.16
CA GLN A 134 16.71 2.40 -11.14
C GLN A 134 15.23 2.63 -10.84
N LEU A 135 14.47 3.11 -11.85
CA LEU A 135 13.01 3.19 -11.76
C LEU A 135 12.39 1.80 -11.88
N LEU A 136 11.48 1.50 -10.96
CA LEU A 136 10.74 0.25 -10.91
C LEU A 136 9.24 0.55 -10.79
N ALA A 137 8.41 -0.34 -11.32
CA ALA A 137 6.99 -0.40 -11.07
C ALA A 137 6.67 -1.57 -10.12
N TYR A 138 5.44 -1.65 -9.61
CA TYR A 138 5.02 -2.74 -8.72
C TYR A 138 5.34 -4.14 -9.29
N LYS A 139 5.07 -4.38 -10.58
CA LYS A 139 5.39 -5.65 -11.23
C LYS A 139 6.87 -6.02 -11.18
N ASP A 140 7.76 -5.03 -11.20
CA ASP A 140 9.19 -5.25 -11.15
C ASP A 140 9.64 -5.66 -9.73
N LEU A 141 8.85 -5.27 -8.70
CA LEU A 141 9.08 -5.69 -7.32
C LEU A 141 8.73 -7.15 -7.07
N GLN A 142 7.82 -7.73 -7.85
CA GLN A 142 7.46 -9.16 -7.74
C GLN A 142 8.63 -10.07 -8.13
N ASP A 143 9.49 -9.62 -9.06
CA ASP A 143 10.70 -10.33 -9.50
C ASP A 143 11.97 -9.82 -8.80
N PHE A 144 11.84 -8.83 -7.92
CA PHE A 144 12.96 -8.23 -7.21
C PHE A 144 13.52 -9.19 -6.16
N LYS A 145 14.86 -9.29 -6.10
CA LYS A 145 15.51 -10.17 -5.12
C LYS A 145 15.57 -9.48 -3.75
N TRP A 146 14.60 -9.73 -2.91
CA TRP A 146 14.54 -9.29 -1.52
C TRP A 146 15.50 -10.12 -0.63
N GLY A 147 16.74 -10.17 -0.93
CA GLY A 147 17.74 -11.19 -0.67
C GLY A 147 18.33 -11.31 0.72
N ILE A 148 17.67 -10.99 1.86
CA ILE A 148 18.36 -11.03 3.17
C ILE A 148 17.78 -12.06 4.16
N HIS A 149 16.59 -12.59 3.93
CA HIS A 149 15.90 -13.46 4.90
C HIS A 149 15.68 -14.90 4.41
N LYS A 150 16.59 -15.43 3.59
CA LYS A 150 16.62 -16.88 3.27
C LYS A 150 17.71 -17.58 4.04
#